data_8885a0abc75c49852bcbd8675b03c753
#
_entry.id   8885a0abc75c49852bcbd8675b03c753
#
_cell.length_a   1.000
_cell.length_b   1.000
_cell.length_c   1.000
_cell.angle_alpha   90.00
_cell.angle_beta   90.00
_cell.angle_gamma   90.00
#
_symmetry.space_group_name_H-M   'P 1'
#
loop_
_entity.id
_entity.type
_entity.pdbx_description
1 polymer ?
#
loop_
_entity_poly.entity_id
_entity_poly.type
_entity_poly.pdbx_seq_one_letter_code
_entity_poly.pdbx_strand_id
1 'polypeptide(L)'
;MKTKLSEELTMLTTRLMMCASKREIINLSGEFGSLIEKVIEQESATYTPAQNEKTITATIKFSKEEVANMAKTFKKEFIANGLVARVIKRQSGKRTFVYEIRYRRNGYNISASSTDLKEAKRKFLDMTKPENIDKYQVCVKPSGLNLFHEIATEWLAYKKGKINDRTYANYESYYRRYIRAQLGEIPILKVRTIDVDNLLRDKSARLYEDLRTVLNAIFKYAIASGIMTHNPVMLVPFKQAERKSNRRALTKEEQERLLNRLSTPEFAPYKRTFLILLYFGLRPCELSDARFEGDFLIARNAKRKNGKIEYKKIPVPLQAREKLDLSLPIVNPHRTDVLNRIFKRIIQDEEISQYYLRHTFATTCQQYVRPDVVDIWMGDSSERLVGRVYTHFSDEFMQEQMRLVRFAV
;
A
#
# COMPACT_ATOMS: atom_id res chain seq x y z
N MET A 1 30.40 30.61 -19.43
CA MET A 1 29.07 30.97 -18.88
C MET A 1 27.97 29.98 -19.29
N LYS A 2 27.88 29.53 -20.55
CA LYS A 2 26.88 28.54 -21.01
C LYS A 2 26.97 27.19 -20.27
N THR A 3 28.15 26.74 -19.89
CA THR A 3 28.38 25.52 -19.10
C THR A 3 27.79 25.61 -17.70
N LYS A 4 27.92 26.73 -17.00
CA LYS A 4 27.46 26.91 -15.63
C LYS A 4 25.93 26.89 -15.51
N LEU A 5 25.22 27.50 -16.46
CA LEU A 5 23.76 27.49 -16.53
C LEU A 5 23.21 26.10 -16.88
N SER A 6 23.90 25.36 -17.75
CA SER A 6 23.55 23.95 -18.06
C SER A 6 23.74 23.05 -16.87
N GLU A 7 24.75 23.25 -16.03
CA GLU A 7 25.01 22.51 -14.80
C GLU A 7 23.95 22.83 -13.73
N GLU A 8 23.56 24.09 -13.58
CA GLU A 8 22.49 24.51 -12.66
C GLU A 8 21.12 23.92 -13.06
N LEU A 9 20.82 23.88 -14.36
CA LEU A 9 19.59 23.26 -14.87
C LEU A 9 19.57 21.75 -14.63
N THR A 10 20.71 21.08 -14.81
CA THR A 10 20.87 19.64 -14.57
C THR A 10 20.73 19.31 -13.07
N MET A 11 21.32 20.15 -12.20
CA MET A 11 21.20 19.99 -10.75
C MET A 11 19.75 20.20 -10.28
N LEU A 12 19.05 21.22 -10.78
CA LEU A 12 17.63 21.46 -10.44
C LEU A 12 16.73 20.33 -10.95
N THR A 13 16.97 19.79 -12.14
CA THR A 13 16.23 18.65 -12.68
C THR A 13 16.43 17.40 -11.82
N THR A 14 17.65 17.15 -11.38
CA THR A 14 17.97 16.02 -10.48
C THR A 14 17.31 16.20 -9.11
N ARG A 15 17.31 17.41 -8.56
CA ARG A 15 16.62 17.72 -7.30
C ARG A 15 15.10 17.54 -7.43
N LEU A 16 14.51 17.91 -8.55
CA LEU A 16 13.08 17.73 -8.83
C LEU A 16 12.67 16.25 -8.89
N MET A 17 13.55 15.40 -9.46
CA MET A 17 13.33 13.95 -9.49
C MET A 17 13.48 13.28 -8.13
N MET A 18 14.16 13.88 -7.19
CA MET A 18 14.40 13.38 -5.83
C MET A 18 13.44 13.95 -4.79
N CYS A 19 12.55 14.86 -5.14
CA CYS A 19 11.62 15.50 -4.20
C CYS A 19 10.59 14.52 -3.63
N ALA A 20 10.53 14.42 -2.31
CA ALA A 20 9.62 13.56 -1.58
C ALA A 20 8.33 14.27 -1.14
N SER A 21 8.25 15.61 -1.17
CA SER A 21 7.11 16.37 -0.69
C SER A 21 6.57 17.38 -1.73
N LYS A 22 5.24 17.57 -1.71
CA LYS A 22 4.54 18.53 -2.57
C LYS A 22 5.01 19.98 -2.37
N ARG A 23 5.50 20.32 -1.20
CA ARG A 23 5.99 21.67 -0.85
C ARG A 23 7.36 21.94 -1.44
N GLU A 24 8.23 20.94 -1.49
CA GLU A 24 9.54 21.04 -2.17
C GLU A 24 9.39 21.16 -3.67
N ILE A 25 8.43 20.45 -4.29
CA ILE A 25 8.14 20.57 -5.73
C ILE A 25 7.68 21.98 -6.10
N ILE A 26 6.86 22.61 -5.25
CA ILE A 26 6.39 23.99 -5.49
C ILE A 26 7.53 25.01 -5.37
N ASN A 27 8.42 24.87 -4.40
CA ASN A 27 9.58 25.75 -4.25
C ASN A 27 10.56 25.60 -5.39
N LEU A 28 10.90 24.36 -5.79
CA LEU A 28 11.79 24.09 -6.91
C LEU A 28 11.22 24.51 -8.26
N SER A 29 9.89 24.48 -8.45
CA SER A 29 9.28 25.00 -9.67
C SER A 29 9.38 26.52 -9.77
N GLY A 30 9.41 27.24 -8.64
CA GLY A 30 9.71 28.68 -8.59
C GLY A 30 11.15 29.00 -8.97
N GLU A 31 12.12 28.23 -8.45
CA GLU A 31 13.54 28.35 -8.80
C GLU A 31 13.80 28.05 -10.28
N PHE A 32 13.11 27.04 -10.84
CA PHE A 32 13.17 26.68 -12.25
C PHE A 32 12.63 27.80 -13.17
N GLY A 33 11.53 28.43 -12.78
CA GLY A 33 10.95 29.57 -13.48
C GLY A 33 11.89 30.77 -13.52
N SER A 34 12.52 31.10 -12.41
CA SER A 34 13.50 32.19 -12.29
C SER A 34 14.77 31.93 -13.08
N LEU A 35 15.22 30.68 -13.19
CA LEU A 35 16.39 30.31 -14.00
C LEU A 35 16.10 30.42 -15.50
N ILE A 36 14.90 30.02 -15.93
CA ILE A 36 14.46 30.18 -17.34
C ILE A 36 14.34 31.65 -17.71
N GLU A 37 13.84 32.53 -16.84
CA GLU A 37 13.78 33.95 -17.08
C GLU A 37 15.19 34.56 -17.29
N LYS A 38 16.18 34.15 -16.49
CA LYS A 38 17.58 34.57 -16.65
C LYS A 38 18.21 34.08 -17.98
N VAL A 39 17.85 32.89 -18.42
CA VAL A 39 18.30 32.34 -19.72
C VAL A 39 17.71 33.15 -20.87
N ILE A 40 16.43 33.51 -20.79
CA ILE A 40 15.75 34.30 -21.82
C ILE A 40 16.30 35.75 -21.87
N GLU A 41 16.57 36.37 -20.71
CA GLU A 41 17.18 37.71 -20.65
C GLU A 41 18.61 37.72 -21.21
N GLN A 42 19.41 36.70 -20.95
CA GLN A 42 20.78 36.61 -21.49
C GLN A 42 20.84 36.30 -22.98
N GLU A 43 19.89 35.51 -23.51
CA GLU A 43 19.81 35.27 -24.96
C GLU A 43 19.27 36.48 -25.74
N SER A 44 18.38 37.27 -25.14
CA SER A 44 17.89 38.51 -25.77
C SER A 44 18.93 39.64 -25.82
N ALA A 45 19.93 39.62 -24.93
CA ALA A 45 21.03 40.60 -24.91
C ALA A 45 22.19 40.31 -25.93
N THR A 46 22.19 39.12 -26.53
CA THR A 46 23.29 38.67 -27.44
C THR A 46 22.84 38.43 -28.89
N TYR A 47 21.65 38.87 -29.28
CA TYR A 47 21.10 38.60 -30.62
C TYR A 47 21.49 39.67 -31.65
N THR A 48 22.50 39.41 -32.43
CA THR A 48 22.70 39.97 -33.80
C THR A 48 22.28 38.88 -34.79
N PRO A 49 21.44 39.19 -35.80
CA PRO A 49 20.91 38.19 -36.71
C PRO A 49 21.89 37.90 -37.85
N ALA A 50 22.73 36.89 -37.69
CA ALA A 50 23.28 36.11 -38.79
C ALA A 50 24.14 34.94 -38.27
N GLN A 51 23.84 33.73 -38.78
CA GLN A 51 24.66 32.52 -38.73
C GLN A 51 24.68 31.79 -37.38
N ASN A 52 23.80 30.81 -37.25
CA ASN A 52 24.04 29.45 -36.71
C ASN A 52 22.75 28.76 -36.23
N GLU A 53 21.92 28.40 -37.22
CA GLU A 53 20.71 27.55 -36.93
C GLU A 53 20.98 26.05 -36.72
N LYS A 54 22.24 25.61 -36.71
CA LYS A 54 22.52 24.16 -36.77
C LYS A 54 23.12 23.50 -35.53
N THR A 55 23.41 24.22 -34.44
CA THR A 55 24.16 23.60 -33.31
C THR A 55 23.38 23.46 -31.98
N ILE A 56 22.15 23.96 -31.88
CA ILE A 56 21.37 23.89 -30.62
C ILE A 56 20.24 22.83 -30.68
N THR A 57 20.11 22.11 -31.79
CA THR A 57 18.95 21.22 -32.05
C THR A 57 19.14 19.79 -31.56
N ALA A 58 20.14 19.45 -30.77
CA ALA A 58 20.42 18.04 -30.43
C ALA A 58 20.09 17.59 -28.99
N THR A 59 19.67 18.48 -28.08
CA THR A 59 19.53 18.06 -26.67
C THR A 59 18.16 18.27 -26.01
N ILE A 60 17.32 19.18 -26.52
CA ILE A 60 15.92 19.30 -26.05
C ILE A 60 15.02 19.70 -27.22
N LYS A 61 14.29 18.75 -27.79
CA LYS A 61 13.29 18.99 -28.83
C LYS A 61 11.99 19.57 -28.26
N PHE A 62 12.04 20.78 -27.74
CA PHE A 62 10.83 21.58 -27.58
C PHE A 62 10.98 22.79 -28.52
N SER A 63 10.01 22.98 -29.44
CA SER A 63 9.95 24.14 -30.29
C SER A 63 9.72 25.40 -29.46
N LYS A 64 10.19 26.57 -29.95
CA LYS A 64 9.90 27.87 -29.29
C LYS A 64 8.40 28.10 -29.03
N GLU A 65 7.52 27.50 -29.84
CA GLU A 65 6.07 27.50 -29.63
C GLU A 65 5.63 26.60 -28.47
N GLU A 66 6.26 25.45 -28.27
CA GLU A 66 5.94 24.55 -27.18
C GLU A 66 6.40 25.09 -25.82
N VAL A 67 7.58 25.69 -25.75
CA VAL A 67 8.08 26.39 -24.54
C VAL A 67 7.23 27.63 -24.23
N ALA A 68 6.87 28.43 -25.25
CA ALA A 68 5.95 29.55 -25.07
C ALA A 68 4.53 29.12 -24.70
N ASN A 69 4.07 27.96 -25.18
CA ASN A 69 2.79 27.37 -24.81
C ASN A 69 2.83 26.73 -23.41
N MET A 70 3.95 26.12 -22.99
CA MET A 70 4.15 25.67 -21.61
C MET A 70 4.18 26.88 -20.65
N ALA A 71 4.93 27.90 -20.89
CA ALA A 71 4.99 29.13 -20.07
C ALA A 71 3.63 29.84 -19.99
N LYS A 72 2.86 29.86 -21.09
CA LYS A 72 1.47 30.37 -21.11
C LYS A 72 0.49 29.47 -20.33
N THR A 73 0.77 28.18 -20.20
CA THR A 73 -0.11 27.21 -19.52
C THR A 73 0.02 27.33 -18.00
N PHE A 74 1.20 27.61 -17.46
CA PHE A 74 1.42 27.73 -16.01
C PHE A 74 0.81 28.99 -15.35
N LYS A 75 0.54 30.04 -16.09
CA LYS A 75 -0.05 31.30 -15.56
C LYS A 75 -1.59 31.31 -15.51
N LYS A 76 -2.30 30.21 -15.81
CA LYS A 76 -3.76 30.22 -15.99
C LYS A 76 -4.47 29.05 -15.30
N GLU A 77 -4.07 28.73 -14.09
CA GLU A 77 -4.82 27.78 -13.25
C GLU A 77 -5.64 28.52 -12.22
N PHE A 78 -6.86 28.05 -11.98
CA PHE A 78 -7.77 28.56 -10.96
C PHE A 78 -8.12 27.41 -10.02
N ILE A 79 -7.85 27.60 -8.74
CA ILE A 79 -8.15 26.59 -7.70
C ILE A 79 -9.47 26.96 -7.04
N ALA A 80 -10.44 26.04 -7.09
CA ALA A 80 -11.76 26.20 -6.50
C ALA A 80 -12.18 24.90 -5.81
N ASN A 81 -12.54 24.95 -4.55
CA ASN A 81 -13.01 23.79 -3.77
C ASN A 81 -12.11 22.54 -3.93
N GLY A 82 -10.78 22.73 -3.93
CA GLY A 82 -9.81 21.65 -4.10
C GLY A 82 -9.57 21.18 -5.53
N LEU A 83 -10.23 21.77 -6.53
CA LEU A 83 -10.08 21.45 -7.94
C LEU A 83 -9.18 22.46 -8.64
N VAL A 84 -8.20 21.96 -9.42
CA VAL A 84 -7.29 22.79 -10.22
C VAL A 84 -7.81 22.85 -11.67
N ALA A 85 -8.45 23.96 -12.04
CA ALA A 85 -9.07 24.17 -13.33
C ALA A 85 -8.20 25.03 -14.24
N ARG A 86 -8.29 24.81 -15.57
CA ARG A 86 -7.62 25.64 -16.58
C ARG A 86 -8.45 26.86 -16.90
N VAL A 87 -7.80 28.03 -16.95
CA VAL A 87 -8.39 29.29 -17.43
C VAL A 87 -8.00 29.50 -18.87
N ILE A 88 -8.97 29.56 -19.78
CA ILE A 88 -8.79 29.71 -21.22
C ILE A 88 -9.39 31.04 -21.64
N LYS A 89 -8.65 31.87 -22.38
CA LYS A 89 -9.16 33.07 -23.01
C LYS A 89 -9.37 32.76 -24.49
N ARG A 90 -10.59 32.86 -24.97
CA ARG A 90 -10.95 32.65 -26.39
C ARG A 90 -11.45 33.95 -27.01
N GLN A 91 -11.11 34.18 -28.25
CA GLN A 91 -11.71 35.23 -29.01
C GLN A 91 -13.07 34.78 -29.56
N SER A 92 -14.11 35.54 -29.24
CA SER A 92 -15.49 35.27 -29.64
C SER A 92 -16.01 36.43 -30.48
N GLY A 93 -15.45 36.62 -31.69
CA GLY A 93 -15.76 37.73 -32.58
C GLY A 93 -14.58 38.71 -32.79
N LYS A 94 -14.75 39.74 -33.64
CA LYS A 94 -13.66 40.62 -34.03
C LYS A 94 -13.01 41.44 -32.91
N ARG A 95 -13.73 41.68 -31.78
CA ARG A 95 -13.24 42.48 -30.63
C ARG A 95 -13.65 41.95 -29.24
N THR A 96 -14.35 40.82 -29.17
CA THR A 96 -14.83 40.26 -27.89
C THR A 96 -14.06 39.02 -27.48
N PHE A 97 -13.71 38.97 -26.21
CA PHE A 97 -13.06 37.81 -25.62
C PHE A 97 -13.98 37.17 -24.57
N VAL A 98 -13.95 35.82 -24.47
CA VAL A 98 -14.63 35.05 -23.49
C VAL A 98 -13.60 34.30 -22.65
N TYR A 99 -13.73 34.38 -21.34
CA TYR A 99 -12.94 33.59 -20.41
C TYR A 99 -13.72 32.30 -20.10
N GLU A 100 -13.05 31.17 -20.26
CA GLU A 100 -13.61 29.87 -19.94
C GLU A 100 -12.74 29.22 -18.86
N ILE A 101 -13.34 28.83 -17.75
CA ILE A 101 -12.69 28.05 -16.69
C ILE A 101 -13.18 26.62 -16.84
N ARG A 102 -12.25 25.69 -17.10
CA ARG A 102 -12.57 24.33 -17.46
C ARG A 102 -11.85 23.34 -16.56
N TYR A 103 -12.60 22.39 -16.00
CA TYR A 103 -12.12 21.22 -15.29
C TYR A 103 -12.66 19.95 -15.96
N ARG A 104 -11.75 19.11 -16.46
CA ARG A 104 -12.06 17.82 -17.10
C ARG A 104 -11.15 16.75 -16.54
N ARG A 105 -11.36 16.35 -15.29
CA ARG A 105 -10.62 15.30 -14.60
C ARG A 105 -11.54 14.60 -13.61
N ASN A 106 -11.14 13.40 -13.16
CA ASN A 106 -11.84 12.63 -12.14
C ASN A 106 -13.34 12.45 -12.43
N GLY A 107 -13.72 12.35 -13.72
CA GLY A 107 -15.10 12.15 -14.12
C GLY A 107 -15.99 13.37 -14.15
N TYR A 108 -15.45 14.54 -13.97
CA TYR A 108 -16.21 15.78 -14.07
C TYR A 108 -15.86 16.55 -15.35
N ASN A 109 -16.89 17.12 -15.99
CA ASN A 109 -16.74 18.09 -17.06
C ASN A 109 -17.43 19.39 -16.66
N ILE A 110 -16.69 20.25 -15.97
CA ILE A 110 -17.19 21.52 -15.47
C ILE A 110 -16.60 22.63 -16.34
N SER A 111 -17.46 23.48 -16.91
CA SER A 111 -17.02 24.60 -17.72
C SER A 111 -17.89 25.81 -17.42
N ALA A 112 -17.28 26.88 -16.93
CA ALA A 112 -17.91 28.16 -16.73
C ALA A 112 -17.31 29.21 -17.66
N SER A 113 -18.13 29.93 -18.38
CA SER A 113 -17.69 30.98 -19.32
C SER A 113 -18.38 32.31 -19.05
N SER A 114 -17.63 33.41 -19.25
CA SER A 114 -18.14 34.77 -19.23
C SER A 114 -17.18 35.68 -19.98
N THR A 115 -17.69 36.86 -20.42
CA THR A 115 -16.85 37.96 -20.95
C THR A 115 -15.99 38.60 -19.84
N ASP A 116 -16.41 38.48 -18.57
CA ASP A 116 -15.66 38.89 -17.41
C ASP A 116 -15.03 37.67 -16.67
N LEU A 117 -13.74 37.76 -16.40
CA LEU A 117 -12.99 36.71 -15.71
C LEU A 117 -13.48 36.51 -14.26
N LYS A 118 -13.85 37.60 -13.56
CA LYS A 118 -14.34 37.51 -12.19
C LYS A 118 -15.66 36.75 -12.13
N GLU A 119 -16.54 37.03 -13.07
CA GLU A 119 -17.82 36.34 -13.19
C GLU A 119 -17.66 34.87 -13.59
N ALA A 120 -16.75 34.55 -14.51
CA ALA A 120 -16.44 33.18 -14.87
C ALA A 120 -15.92 32.37 -13.66
N LYS A 121 -15.07 33.00 -12.83
CA LYS A 121 -14.57 32.40 -11.58
C LYS A 121 -15.68 32.15 -10.56
N ARG A 122 -16.61 33.14 -10.38
CA ARG A 122 -17.74 33.01 -9.49
C ARG A 122 -18.67 31.87 -9.92
N LYS A 123 -19.00 31.80 -11.19
CA LYS A 123 -19.82 30.71 -11.76
C LYS A 123 -19.16 29.34 -11.53
N PHE A 124 -17.86 29.24 -11.76
CA PHE A 124 -17.14 27.99 -11.57
C PHE A 124 -17.08 27.59 -10.08
N LEU A 125 -16.90 28.53 -9.18
CA LEU A 125 -16.95 28.28 -7.71
C LEU A 125 -18.31 27.74 -7.29
N ASP A 126 -19.39 28.27 -7.82
CA ASP A 126 -20.75 27.83 -7.50
C ASP A 126 -21.03 26.42 -8.07
N MET A 127 -20.58 26.14 -9.31
CA MET A 127 -20.69 24.82 -9.94
C MET A 127 -19.89 23.73 -9.20
N THR A 128 -18.82 24.09 -8.52
CA THR A 128 -17.93 23.15 -7.81
C THR A 128 -18.27 22.99 -6.33
N LYS A 129 -19.32 23.63 -5.82
CA LYS A 129 -19.83 23.40 -4.47
C LYS A 129 -20.29 21.94 -4.30
N PRO A 130 -20.17 21.34 -3.09
CA PRO A 130 -20.59 19.96 -2.84
C PRO A 130 -22.04 19.66 -3.28
N GLU A 131 -22.96 20.61 -3.10
CA GLU A 131 -24.35 20.48 -3.49
C GLU A 131 -24.62 20.51 -5.01
N ASN A 132 -23.68 21.05 -5.80
CA ASN A 132 -23.86 21.27 -7.24
C ASN A 132 -22.97 20.40 -8.12
N ILE A 133 -21.83 19.93 -7.62
CA ILE A 133 -20.78 19.28 -8.41
C ILE A 133 -21.26 18.01 -9.13
N ASP A 134 -22.15 17.27 -8.52
CA ASP A 134 -22.67 16.01 -9.08
C ASP A 134 -23.47 16.20 -10.39
N LYS A 135 -24.02 17.42 -10.63
CA LYS A 135 -24.72 17.78 -11.85
C LYS A 135 -23.80 17.81 -13.09
N TYR A 136 -22.49 17.93 -12.88
CA TYR A 136 -21.47 18.07 -13.92
C TYR A 136 -20.65 16.79 -14.11
N GLN A 137 -21.13 15.68 -13.56
CA GLN A 137 -20.53 14.38 -13.75
C GLN A 137 -20.73 13.91 -15.20
N VAL A 138 -19.65 13.53 -15.87
CA VAL A 138 -19.74 12.96 -17.21
C VAL A 138 -20.18 11.51 -17.07
N CYS A 139 -21.43 11.24 -17.31
CA CYS A 139 -21.87 9.88 -17.55
C CYS A 139 -21.21 9.38 -18.83
N VAL A 140 -20.23 8.48 -18.71
CA VAL A 140 -19.81 7.67 -19.85
C VAL A 140 -21.04 6.87 -20.26
N LYS A 141 -21.52 7.04 -21.50
CA LYS A 141 -22.66 6.26 -22.01
C LYS A 141 -22.26 4.79 -21.98
N PRO A 142 -22.86 3.96 -21.13
CA PRO A 142 -22.54 2.53 -21.15
C PRO A 142 -23.17 1.93 -22.42
N SER A 143 -22.40 1.19 -23.16
CA SER A 143 -22.89 0.20 -24.09
C SER A 143 -23.36 -1.01 -23.26
N GLY A 144 -24.57 -0.95 -22.72
CA GLY A 144 -25.15 -1.97 -21.86
C GLY A 144 -25.28 -1.54 -20.38
N LEU A 145 -26.23 -2.15 -19.68
CA LEU A 145 -26.38 -2.04 -18.23
C LEU A 145 -25.24 -2.84 -17.57
N ASN A 146 -24.08 -2.22 -17.33
CA ASN A 146 -23.01 -2.85 -16.55
C ASN A 146 -23.48 -2.98 -15.10
N LEU A 147 -24.00 -4.13 -14.73
CA LEU A 147 -24.40 -4.41 -13.36
C LEU A 147 -23.14 -4.51 -12.48
N PHE A 148 -23.27 -4.10 -11.23
CA PHE A 148 -22.17 -4.23 -10.27
C PHE A 148 -21.66 -5.68 -10.18
N HIS A 149 -22.57 -6.66 -10.26
CA HIS A 149 -22.25 -8.08 -10.26
C HIS A 149 -21.31 -8.48 -11.42
N GLU A 150 -21.58 -7.99 -12.63
CA GLU A 150 -20.77 -8.30 -13.81
C GLU A 150 -19.34 -7.79 -13.63
N ILE A 151 -19.20 -6.52 -13.25
CA ILE A 151 -17.90 -5.89 -13.02
C ILE A 151 -17.13 -6.52 -11.84
N ALA A 152 -17.82 -6.87 -10.77
CA ALA A 152 -17.21 -7.57 -9.63
C ALA A 152 -16.71 -8.96 -10.01
N THR A 153 -17.45 -9.67 -10.88
CA THR A 153 -17.05 -11.00 -11.38
C THR A 153 -15.85 -10.89 -12.31
N GLU A 154 -15.83 -9.92 -13.21
CA GLU A 154 -14.65 -9.62 -14.06
C GLU A 154 -13.42 -9.25 -13.23
N TRP A 155 -13.60 -8.41 -12.21
CA TRP A 155 -12.52 -8.06 -11.30
C TRP A 155 -11.98 -9.29 -10.54
N LEU A 156 -12.85 -10.17 -10.06
CA LEU A 156 -12.44 -11.43 -9.41
C LEU A 156 -11.66 -12.31 -10.39
N ALA A 157 -12.15 -12.48 -11.62
CA ALA A 157 -11.43 -13.22 -12.67
C ALA A 157 -10.05 -12.60 -12.95
N TYR A 158 -9.97 -11.27 -13.04
CA TYR A 158 -8.69 -10.55 -13.20
C TYR A 158 -7.71 -10.76 -12.04
N LYS A 159 -8.22 -10.93 -10.81
CA LYS A 159 -7.38 -11.18 -9.61
C LYS A 159 -6.89 -12.61 -9.48
N LYS A 160 -7.61 -13.56 -10.08
CA LYS A 160 -7.27 -14.99 -10.01
C LYS A 160 -5.86 -15.22 -10.56
N GLY A 161 -5.03 -15.92 -9.80
CA GLY A 161 -3.63 -16.19 -10.14
C GLY A 161 -2.65 -14.98 -9.98
N LYS A 162 -3.16 -13.76 -9.74
CA LYS A 162 -2.33 -12.56 -9.51
C LYS A 162 -2.13 -12.23 -8.03
N ILE A 163 -2.93 -12.83 -7.17
CA ILE A 163 -2.83 -12.69 -5.71
C ILE A 163 -2.81 -14.08 -5.09
N ASN A 164 -2.42 -14.16 -3.82
CA ASN A 164 -2.42 -15.41 -3.07
C ASN A 164 -3.85 -16.01 -3.00
N ASP A 165 -3.97 -17.35 -3.17
CA ASP A 165 -5.24 -18.06 -3.23
C ASP A 165 -6.12 -17.80 -1.99
N ARG A 166 -5.53 -17.72 -0.80
CA ARG A 166 -6.26 -17.39 0.43
C ARG A 166 -6.84 -15.98 0.39
N THR A 167 -6.09 -15.01 -0.15
CA THR A 167 -6.58 -13.63 -0.32
C THR A 167 -7.70 -13.59 -1.34
N TYR A 168 -7.56 -14.35 -2.44
CA TYR A 168 -8.60 -14.48 -3.45
C TYR A 168 -9.90 -15.07 -2.85
N ALA A 169 -9.79 -16.19 -2.13
CA ALA A 169 -10.92 -16.83 -1.47
C ALA A 169 -11.63 -15.90 -0.45
N ASN A 170 -10.85 -15.07 0.26
CA ASN A 170 -11.43 -14.05 1.15
C ASN A 170 -12.20 -13.00 0.36
N TYR A 171 -11.65 -12.47 -0.73
CA TYR A 171 -12.32 -11.47 -1.56
C TYR A 171 -13.62 -12.01 -2.17
N GLU A 172 -13.58 -13.23 -2.72
CA GLU A 172 -14.76 -13.91 -3.23
C GLU A 172 -15.82 -14.14 -2.15
N SER A 173 -15.40 -14.57 -0.95
CA SER A 173 -16.29 -14.77 0.20
C SER A 173 -16.94 -13.47 0.65
N TYR A 174 -16.19 -12.38 0.77
CA TYR A 174 -16.72 -11.06 1.13
C TYR A 174 -17.71 -10.55 0.10
N TYR A 175 -17.37 -10.66 -1.19
CA TYR A 175 -18.26 -10.30 -2.27
C TYR A 175 -19.57 -11.08 -2.20
N ARG A 176 -19.49 -12.42 -2.14
CA ARG A 176 -20.66 -13.30 -2.18
C ARG A 176 -21.57 -13.13 -0.96
N ARG A 177 -20.99 -13.01 0.25
CA ARG A 177 -21.76 -12.99 1.51
C ARG A 177 -22.34 -11.64 1.86
N TYR A 178 -21.68 -10.55 1.49
CA TYR A 178 -22.03 -9.23 2.02
C TYR A 178 -22.35 -8.20 0.94
N ILE A 179 -21.69 -8.26 -0.23
CA ILE A 179 -21.79 -7.19 -1.23
C ILE A 179 -22.84 -7.50 -2.28
N ARG A 180 -22.85 -8.73 -2.80
CA ARG A 180 -23.69 -9.13 -3.92
C ARG A 180 -25.18 -8.88 -3.68
N ALA A 181 -25.69 -9.22 -2.50
CA ALA A 181 -27.12 -9.10 -2.19
C ALA A 181 -27.64 -7.66 -2.22
N GLN A 182 -26.77 -6.68 -1.89
CA GLN A 182 -27.17 -5.28 -1.80
C GLN A 182 -26.85 -4.46 -3.05
N LEU A 183 -25.71 -4.75 -3.69
CA LEU A 183 -25.23 -3.94 -4.83
C LEU A 183 -25.26 -4.70 -6.16
N GLY A 184 -25.34 -6.03 -6.16
CA GLY A 184 -25.15 -6.85 -7.35
C GLY A 184 -26.01 -6.47 -8.55
N GLU A 185 -27.30 -6.21 -8.34
CA GLU A 185 -28.29 -5.90 -9.36
C GLU A 185 -28.36 -4.39 -9.70
N ILE A 186 -27.56 -3.58 -9.03
CA ILE A 186 -27.54 -2.14 -9.29
C ILE A 186 -26.55 -1.88 -10.43
N PRO A 187 -26.90 -1.12 -11.47
CA PRO A 187 -25.94 -0.62 -12.45
C PRO A 187 -24.79 0.11 -11.74
N ILE A 188 -23.53 -0.25 -12.02
CA ILE A 188 -22.38 0.26 -11.25
C ILE A 188 -22.29 1.78 -11.24
N LEU A 189 -22.75 2.42 -12.32
CA LEU A 189 -22.82 3.88 -12.44
C LEU A 189 -23.88 4.53 -11.53
N LYS A 190 -24.87 3.75 -11.06
CA LYS A 190 -25.92 4.23 -10.17
C LYS A 190 -25.63 3.97 -8.69
N VAL A 191 -24.54 3.28 -8.37
CA VAL A 191 -24.12 3.05 -6.98
C VAL A 191 -23.62 4.36 -6.38
N ARG A 192 -24.29 4.83 -5.34
CA ARG A 192 -23.99 6.07 -4.64
C ARG A 192 -23.17 5.80 -3.38
N THR A 193 -22.52 6.82 -2.87
CA THR A 193 -21.80 6.78 -1.57
C THR A 193 -22.68 6.29 -0.44
N ILE A 194 -23.96 6.71 -0.42
CA ILE A 194 -24.92 6.30 0.61
C ILE A 194 -25.24 4.80 0.55
N ASP A 195 -25.26 4.20 -0.63
CA ASP A 195 -25.50 2.77 -0.80
C ASP A 195 -24.33 1.95 -0.24
N VAL A 196 -23.10 2.46 -0.43
CA VAL A 196 -21.86 1.88 0.16
C VAL A 196 -21.85 2.08 1.67
N ASP A 197 -22.19 3.26 2.18
CA ASP A 197 -22.25 3.54 3.61
C ASP A 197 -23.27 2.64 4.32
N ASN A 198 -24.47 2.47 3.76
CA ASN A 198 -25.50 1.59 4.30
C ASN A 198 -25.03 0.13 4.38
N LEU A 199 -24.31 -0.35 3.36
CA LEU A 199 -23.74 -1.70 3.36
C LEU A 199 -22.72 -1.89 4.50
N LEU A 200 -21.94 -0.84 4.83
CA LEU A 200 -20.83 -0.93 5.77
C LEU A 200 -21.22 -0.58 7.22
N ARG A 201 -22.30 0.17 7.42
CA ARG A 201 -22.65 0.84 8.70
C ARG A 201 -22.69 -0.10 9.90
N ASP A 202 -23.34 -1.25 9.78
CA ASP A 202 -23.57 -2.17 10.89
C ASP A 202 -22.52 -3.28 11.02
N LYS A 203 -21.40 -3.14 10.32
CA LYS A 203 -20.33 -4.13 10.34
C LYS A 203 -19.34 -3.85 11.48
N SER A 204 -18.78 -4.93 12.03
CA SER A 204 -17.66 -4.79 12.96
C SER A 204 -16.52 -4.03 12.28
N ALA A 205 -15.72 -3.30 13.04
CA ALA A 205 -14.66 -2.45 12.50
C ALA A 205 -13.72 -3.22 11.54
N ARG A 206 -13.37 -4.46 11.86
CA ARG A 206 -12.54 -5.30 11.00
C ARG A 206 -13.24 -5.67 9.69
N LEU A 207 -14.48 -6.12 9.76
CA LEU A 207 -15.25 -6.47 8.57
C LEU A 207 -15.52 -5.24 7.69
N TYR A 208 -15.75 -4.09 8.32
CA TYR A 208 -15.87 -2.80 7.64
C TYR A 208 -14.62 -2.49 6.78
N GLU A 209 -13.43 -2.59 7.35
CA GLU A 209 -12.16 -2.36 6.64
C GLU A 209 -11.97 -3.34 5.48
N ASP A 210 -12.25 -4.61 5.70
CA ASP A 210 -12.10 -5.66 4.69
C ASP A 210 -13.08 -5.47 3.53
N LEU A 211 -14.36 -5.20 3.80
CA LEU A 211 -15.37 -4.92 2.78
C LEU A 211 -15.08 -3.63 2.01
N ARG A 212 -14.68 -2.57 2.73
CA ARG A 212 -14.27 -1.31 2.11
C ARG A 212 -13.10 -1.49 1.16
N THR A 213 -12.15 -2.34 1.52
CA THR A 213 -10.99 -2.69 0.67
C THR A 213 -11.44 -3.37 -0.63
N VAL A 214 -12.35 -4.35 -0.54
CA VAL A 214 -12.88 -5.07 -1.70
C VAL A 214 -13.69 -4.12 -2.60
N LEU A 215 -14.61 -3.34 -2.04
CA LEU A 215 -15.41 -2.36 -2.78
C LEU A 215 -14.51 -1.35 -3.51
N ASN A 216 -13.53 -0.78 -2.79
CA ASN A 216 -12.57 0.15 -3.37
C ASN A 216 -11.79 -0.47 -4.54
N ALA A 217 -11.43 -1.74 -4.45
CA ALA A 217 -10.72 -2.45 -5.51
C ALA A 217 -11.62 -2.71 -6.75
N ILE A 218 -12.90 -3.04 -6.55
CA ILE A 218 -13.87 -3.23 -7.64
C ILE A 218 -14.11 -1.91 -8.38
N PHE A 219 -14.37 -0.81 -7.65
CA PHE A 219 -14.57 0.49 -8.28
C PHE A 219 -13.32 1.04 -8.97
N LYS A 220 -12.13 0.80 -8.41
CA LYS A 220 -10.87 1.11 -9.10
C LYS A 220 -10.71 0.33 -10.40
N TYR A 221 -11.13 -0.93 -10.42
CA TYR A 221 -11.13 -1.73 -11.64
C TYR A 221 -12.09 -1.17 -12.68
N ALA A 222 -13.31 -0.81 -12.29
CA ALA A 222 -14.29 -0.18 -13.17
C ALA A 222 -13.80 1.16 -13.76
N ILE A 223 -13.07 1.96 -12.97
CA ILE A 223 -12.44 3.20 -13.45
C ILE A 223 -11.33 2.89 -14.45
N ALA A 224 -10.47 1.92 -14.15
CA ALA A 224 -9.38 1.52 -15.03
C ALA A 224 -9.89 0.94 -16.36
N SER A 225 -11.07 0.29 -16.35
CA SER A 225 -11.76 -0.23 -17.53
C SER A 225 -12.57 0.84 -18.30
N GLY A 226 -12.54 2.11 -17.86
CA GLY A 226 -13.25 3.20 -18.53
C GLY A 226 -14.77 3.20 -18.34
N ILE A 227 -15.31 2.34 -17.45
CA ILE A 227 -16.76 2.18 -17.22
C ILE A 227 -17.30 3.33 -16.38
N MET A 228 -16.51 3.81 -15.41
CA MET A 228 -16.89 4.92 -14.53
C MET A 228 -15.70 5.85 -14.27
N THR A 229 -15.98 6.99 -13.68
CA THR A 229 -15.02 8.08 -13.56
C THR A 229 -14.72 8.45 -12.11
N HIS A 230 -15.54 8.03 -11.16
CA HIS A 230 -15.34 8.30 -9.72
C HIS A 230 -15.58 7.03 -8.89
N ASN A 231 -15.07 7.05 -7.67
CA ASN A 231 -15.19 5.94 -6.75
C ASN A 231 -16.04 6.36 -5.53
N PRO A 232 -17.27 5.85 -5.36
CA PRO A 232 -18.14 6.24 -4.28
C PRO A 232 -17.61 5.87 -2.87
N VAL A 233 -16.69 4.90 -2.78
CA VAL A 233 -16.07 4.49 -1.51
C VAL A 233 -15.16 5.59 -0.93
N MET A 234 -14.64 6.48 -1.76
CA MET A 234 -13.68 7.50 -1.32
C MET A 234 -14.28 8.50 -0.34
N LEU A 235 -15.58 8.76 -0.43
CA LEU A 235 -16.31 9.69 0.43
C LEU A 235 -16.93 9.02 1.67
N VAL A 236 -16.87 7.70 1.76
CA VAL A 236 -17.30 6.97 2.96
C VAL A 236 -16.27 7.18 4.07
N PRO A 237 -16.67 7.63 5.28
CA PRO A 237 -15.75 7.84 6.39
C PRO A 237 -14.92 6.60 6.68
N PHE A 238 -13.64 6.79 7.00
CA PHE A 238 -12.80 5.69 7.42
C PHE A 238 -13.07 5.39 8.89
N LYS A 239 -13.72 4.25 9.16
CA LYS A 239 -13.91 3.77 10.52
C LYS A 239 -12.68 2.96 10.93
N GLN A 240 -11.78 3.62 11.64
CA GLN A 240 -10.57 2.95 12.13
C GLN A 240 -10.97 1.93 13.19
N ALA A 241 -10.62 0.67 12.97
CA ALA A 241 -10.75 -0.34 14.01
C ALA A 241 -9.77 -0.03 15.14
N GLU A 242 -10.26 0.10 16.37
CA GLU A 242 -9.39 0.04 17.53
C GLU A 242 -8.67 -1.31 17.51
N ARG A 243 -7.42 -1.30 17.14
CA ARG A 243 -6.57 -2.50 17.19
C ARG A 243 -6.14 -2.70 18.64
N LYS A 244 -7.00 -3.27 19.46
CA LYS A 244 -6.56 -3.85 20.73
C LYS A 244 -5.63 -5.01 20.37
N SER A 245 -4.35 -4.73 20.35
CA SER A 245 -3.35 -5.78 20.19
C SER A 245 -3.18 -6.46 21.55
N ASN A 246 -3.95 -7.49 21.81
CA ASN A 246 -3.72 -8.39 22.94
C ASN A 246 -2.48 -9.29 22.70
N ARG A 247 -1.59 -8.88 21.77
CA ARG A 247 -0.40 -9.65 21.40
C ARG A 247 0.67 -9.42 22.45
N ARG A 248 0.83 -10.37 23.35
CA ARG A 248 1.89 -10.40 24.35
C ARG A 248 2.64 -11.74 24.31
N ALA A 249 3.77 -11.80 24.97
CA ALA A 249 4.41 -13.05 25.30
C ALA A 249 3.59 -13.81 26.36
N LEU A 250 3.74 -15.12 26.40
CA LEU A 250 3.25 -15.94 27.51
C LEU A 250 3.98 -15.55 28.79
N THR A 251 3.25 -15.46 29.90
CA THR A 251 3.86 -15.32 31.22
C THR A 251 4.63 -16.60 31.58
N LYS A 252 5.46 -16.52 32.60
CA LYS A 252 6.23 -17.70 33.08
C LYS A 252 5.29 -18.83 33.49
N GLU A 253 4.24 -18.53 34.24
CA GLU A 253 3.24 -19.46 34.67
C GLU A 253 2.49 -20.13 33.50
N GLU A 254 2.20 -19.37 32.44
CA GLU A 254 1.58 -19.91 31.23
C GLU A 254 2.53 -20.84 30.48
N GLN A 255 3.84 -20.51 30.42
CA GLN A 255 4.85 -21.39 29.85
C GLN A 255 5.02 -22.68 30.63
N GLU A 256 5.09 -22.60 31.93
CA GLU A 256 5.13 -23.79 32.84
C GLU A 256 3.88 -24.66 32.68
N ARG A 257 2.70 -24.04 32.63
CA ARG A 257 1.42 -24.73 32.36
C ARG A 257 1.45 -25.44 31.02
N LEU A 258 1.97 -24.75 29.97
CA LEU A 258 2.10 -25.35 28.66
C LEU A 258 2.94 -26.62 28.71
N LEU A 259 4.16 -26.58 29.28
CA LEU A 259 5.06 -27.74 29.33
C LEU A 259 4.50 -28.89 30.17
N ASN A 260 3.92 -28.58 31.33
CA ASN A 260 3.33 -29.57 32.21
C ASN A 260 2.19 -30.31 31.50
N ARG A 261 1.28 -29.58 30.85
CA ARG A 261 0.16 -30.19 30.13
C ARG A 261 0.58 -30.93 28.86
N LEU A 262 1.60 -30.45 28.13
CA LEU A 262 2.16 -31.17 26.99
C LEU A 262 2.84 -32.49 27.37
N SER A 263 3.11 -32.71 28.64
CA SER A 263 3.64 -33.98 29.17
C SER A 263 2.54 -34.98 29.54
N THR A 264 1.28 -34.58 29.53
CA THR A 264 0.14 -35.48 29.75
C THR A 264 -0.20 -36.29 28.51
N PRO A 265 -0.72 -37.51 28.63
CA PRO A 265 -1.10 -38.36 27.49
C PRO A 265 -2.06 -37.66 26.50
N GLU A 266 -2.98 -36.83 26.99
CA GLU A 266 -3.94 -36.08 26.19
C GLU A 266 -3.27 -35.15 25.16
N PHE A 267 -2.21 -34.44 25.54
CA PHE A 267 -1.55 -33.43 24.71
C PHE A 267 -0.18 -33.85 24.17
N ALA A 268 0.33 -35.02 24.57
CA ALA A 268 1.61 -35.55 24.10
C ALA A 268 1.77 -35.57 22.57
N PRO A 269 0.73 -35.89 21.76
CA PRO A 269 0.83 -35.84 20.28
C PRO A 269 1.15 -34.46 19.72
N TYR A 270 0.85 -33.39 20.46
CA TYR A 270 1.08 -31.99 20.03
C TYR A 270 2.38 -31.40 20.59
N LYS A 271 3.05 -32.14 21.53
CA LYS A 271 4.21 -31.65 22.28
C LYS A 271 5.30 -31.14 21.35
N ARG A 272 5.75 -31.95 20.38
CA ARG A 272 6.81 -31.58 19.46
C ARG A 272 6.46 -30.33 18.66
N THR A 273 5.25 -30.24 18.12
CA THR A 273 4.77 -29.10 17.34
C THR A 273 4.81 -27.80 18.15
N PHE A 274 4.28 -27.80 19.37
CA PHE A 274 4.26 -26.60 20.21
C PHE A 274 5.65 -26.20 20.72
N LEU A 275 6.52 -27.16 21.02
CA LEU A 275 7.93 -26.87 21.38
C LEU A 275 8.68 -26.22 20.20
N ILE A 276 8.48 -26.70 18.97
CA ILE A 276 9.07 -26.07 17.78
C ILE A 276 8.55 -24.64 17.61
N LEU A 277 7.25 -24.43 17.76
CA LEU A 277 6.68 -23.07 17.68
C LEU A 277 7.22 -22.14 18.77
N LEU A 278 7.43 -22.63 19.97
CA LEU A 278 7.95 -21.86 21.10
C LEU A 278 9.43 -21.51 20.93
N TYR A 279 10.28 -22.51 20.62
CA TYR A 279 11.73 -22.33 20.60
C TYR A 279 12.28 -21.72 19.28
N PHE A 280 11.49 -21.69 18.22
CA PHE A 280 11.92 -21.15 16.92
C PHE A 280 11.02 -20.02 16.40
N GLY A 281 9.97 -19.68 17.12
CA GLY A 281 9.09 -18.57 16.77
C GLY A 281 8.46 -18.68 15.38
N LEU A 282 8.27 -19.89 14.85
CA LEU A 282 7.67 -20.11 13.54
C LEU A 282 6.21 -19.64 13.48
N ARG A 283 5.76 -19.19 12.32
CA ARG A 283 4.33 -19.12 12.05
C ARG A 283 3.79 -20.53 11.87
N PRO A 284 2.59 -20.86 12.35
CA PRO A 284 2.07 -22.23 12.23
C PRO A 284 2.06 -22.80 10.81
N CYS A 285 1.90 -21.93 9.80
CA CYS A 285 1.95 -22.37 8.40
C CYS A 285 3.38 -22.63 7.87
N GLU A 286 4.42 -22.23 8.60
CA GLU A 286 5.82 -22.48 8.22
C GLU A 286 6.31 -23.85 8.67
N LEU A 287 5.55 -24.55 9.50
CA LEU A 287 5.90 -25.91 9.97
C LEU A 287 5.94 -26.94 8.84
N SER A 288 5.13 -26.77 7.79
CA SER A 288 5.06 -27.72 6.67
C SER A 288 6.36 -27.82 5.88
N ASP A 289 7.12 -26.74 5.82
CA ASP A 289 8.37 -26.63 5.06
C ASP A 289 9.60 -26.55 5.96
N ALA A 290 9.41 -26.77 7.30
CA ALA A 290 10.48 -26.66 8.27
C ALA A 290 11.26 -27.98 8.38
N ARG A 291 12.58 -27.88 8.51
CA ARG A 291 13.48 -29.03 8.73
C ARG A 291 14.70 -28.62 9.55
N PHE A 292 15.31 -29.58 10.20
CA PHE A 292 16.60 -29.39 10.84
C PHE A 292 17.73 -29.68 9.87
N GLU A 293 18.73 -28.84 9.82
CA GLU A 293 19.99 -29.02 9.07
C GLU A 293 21.16 -28.65 9.98
N GLY A 294 21.87 -29.66 10.51
CA GLY A 294 22.90 -29.45 11.50
C GLY A 294 22.39 -28.70 12.73
N ASP A 295 23.02 -27.58 13.04
CA ASP A 295 22.69 -26.75 14.20
C ASP A 295 21.60 -25.69 13.92
N PHE A 296 20.86 -25.84 12.83
CA PHE A 296 19.86 -24.87 12.42
C PHE A 296 18.51 -25.52 12.12
N LEU A 297 17.46 -24.75 12.36
CA LEU A 297 16.16 -24.97 11.76
C LEU A 297 16.03 -24.09 10.52
N ILE A 298 15.72 -24.70 9.38
CA ILE A 298 15.44 -24.03 8.12
C ILE A 298 13.93 -24.02 7.89
N ALA A 299 13.34 -22.87 7.63
CA ALA A 299 11.91 -22.75 7.34
C ALA A 299 11.64 -21.71 6.26
N ARG A 300 10.68 -21.98 5.37
CA ARG A 300 10.25 -21.02 4.36
C ARG A 300 9.57 -19.82 5.02
N ASN A 301 9.98 -18.61 4.64
CA ASN A 301 9.35 -17.39 5.12
C ASN A 301 8.00 -17.14 4.42
N ALA A 302 6.90 -17.40 5.13
CA ALA A 302 5.53 -17.32 4.59
C ALA A 302 5.08 -15.90 4.20
N LYS A 303 5.75 -14.83 4.66
CA LYS A 303 5.35 -13.43 4.41
C LYS A 303 6.04 -12.77 3.21
N ARG A 304 6.86 -13.45 2.46
CA ARG A 304 7.50 -12.83 1.30
C ARG A 304 6.51 -12.54 0.19
N LYS A 305 6.60 -11.33 -0.37
CA LYS A 305 5.72 -10.82 -1.44
C LYS A 305 6.24 -11.27 -2.82
N ASN A 306 5.36 -11.23 -3.81
CA ASN A 306 5.69 -11.45 -5.23
C ASN A 306 6.24 -12.84 -5.57
N GLY A 307 5.80 -13.89 -4.86
CA GLY A 307 6.22 -15.27 -5.15
C GLY A 307 7.70 -15.58 -4.81
N LYS A 308 8.45 -14.63 -4.24
CA LYS A 308 9.85 -14.88 -3.86
C LYS A 308 9.90 -15.92 -2.75
N ILE A 309 10.57 -17.03 -3.03
CA ILE A 309 10.86 -18.07 -2.03
C ILE A 309 12.13 -17.65 -1.29
N GLU A 310 12.02 -17.53 0.03
CA GLU A 310 13.11 -17.21 0.91
C GLU A 310 13.01 -18.08 2.14
N TYR A 311 14.14 -18.65 2.55
CA TYR A 311 14.25 -19.46 3.76
C TYR A 311 14.90 -18.63 4.86
N LYS A 312 14.40 -18.78 6.07
CA LYS A 312 15.03 -18.29 7.29
C LYS A 312 15.79 -19.43 7.95
N LYS A 313 16.92 -19.09 8.51
CA LYS A 313 17.85 -19.99 9.18
C LYS A 313 17.93 -19.57 10.64
N ILE A 314 17.49 -20.44 11.54
CA ILE A 314 17.36 -20.15 12.97
C ILE A 314 18.24 -21.13 13.72
N PRO A 315 19.26 -20.66 14.49
CA PRO A 315 20.09 -21.58 15.28
C PRO A 315 19.25 -22.31 16.32
N VAL A 316 19.63 -23.54 16.64
CA VAL A 316 18.93 -24.37 17.61
C VAL A 316 19.28 -23.90 19.03
N PRO A 317 18.30 -23.42 19.83
CA PRO A 317 18.54 -23.07 21.24
C PRO A 317 18.94 -24.28 22.08
N LEU A 318 19.69 -24.05 23.14
CA LEU A 318 20.14 -25.11 24.03
C LEU A 318 18.95 -25.92 24.60
N GLN A 319 17.91 -25.23 25.09
CA GLN A 319 16.72 -25.87 25.65
C GLN A 319 15.94 -26.71 24.61
N ALA A 320 15.99 -26.30 23.32
CA ALA A 320 15.39 -27.10 22.26
C ALA A 320 16.17 -28.41 22.03
N ARG A 321 17.51 -28.41 22.15
CA ARG A 321 18.34 -29.62 22.04
C ARG A 321 18.03 -30.65 23.13
N GLU A 322 17.72 -30.16 24.33
CA GLU A 322 17.38 -31.01 25.47
C GLU A 322 15.98 -31.64 25.37
N LYS A 323 15.05 -30.97 24.70
CA LYS A 323 13.62 -31.34 24.71
C LYS A 323 13.11 -31.88 23.37
N LEU A 324 13.88 -31.76 22.30
CA LEU A 324 13.51 -32.19 20.96
C LEU A 324 14.52 -33.17 20.39
N ASP A 325 14.07 -34.25 19.84
CA ASP A 325 14.91 -35.10 18.97
C ASP A 325 15.04 -34.43 17.61
N LEU A 326 16.22 -33.88 17.31
CA LEU A 326 16.49 -33.14 16.08
C LEU A 326 16.67 -34.07 14.87
N SER A 327 16.88 -35.36 15.08
CA SER A 327 17.03 -36.34 13.98
C SER A 327 15.69 -36.67 13.31
N LEU A 328 14.58 -36.47 14.00
CA LEU A 328 13.26 -36.74 13.48
C LEU A 328 12.77 -35.60 12.56
N PRO A 329 12.06 -35.91 11.46
CA PRO A 329 11.48 -34.92 10.58
C PRO A 329 10.43 -34.07 11.30
N ILE A 330 10.31 -32.81 10.90
CA ILE A 330 9.23 -31.93 11.38
C ILE A 330 7.97 -32.25 10.57
N VAL A 331 7.05 -32.96 11.21
CA VAL A 331 5.76 -33.30 10.62
C VAL A 331 4.68 -32.57 11.39
N ASN A 332 3.85 -31.79 10.67
CA ASN A 332 2.67 -31.18 11.25
C ASN A 332 1.41 -31.71 10.56
N PRO A 333 0.81 -32.78 11.10
CA PRO A 333 -0.40 -33.38 10.53
C PRO A 333 -1.66 -32.53 10.81
N HIS A 334 -1.53 -31.46 11.61
CA HIS A 334 -2.68 -30.72 12.11
C HIS A 334 -2.87 -29.38 11.39
N ARG A 335 -4.11 -29.07 11.08
CA ARG A 335 -4.50 -27.76 10.57
C ARG A 335 -4.28 -26.67 11.64
N THR A 336 -3.98 -25.46 11.20
CA THR A 336 -3.73 -24.30 12.08
C THR A 336 -4.89 -24.02 13.04
N ASP A 337 -6.14 -24.21 12.61
CA ASP A 337 -7.32 -24.02 13.45
C ASP A 337 -7.44 -25.08 14.57
N VAL A 338 -7.06 -26.32 14.27
CA VAL A 338 -7.00 -27.41 15.26
C VAL A 338 -5.93 -27.10 16.31
N LEU A 339 -4.71 -26.76 15.86
CA LEU A 339 -3.63 -26.37 16.78
C LEU A 339 -4.05 -25.19 17.67
N ASN A 340 -4.73 -24.20 17.11
CA ASN A 340 -5.20 -23.06 17.90
C ASN A 340 -6.21 -23.46 18.97
N ARG A 341 -7.14 -24.35 18.66
CA ARG A 341 -8.12 -24.87 19.60
C ARG A 341 -7.45 -25.68 20.74
N ILE A 342 -6.49 -26.54 20.38
CA ILE A 342 -5.72 -27.34 21.36
C ILE A 342 -4.90 -26.42 22.25
N PHE A 343 -4.26 -25.40 21.69
CA PHE A 343 -3.46 -24.42 22.44
C PHE A 343 -4.33 -23.71 23.52
N LYS A 344 -5.50 -23.22 23.14
CA LYS A 344 -6.46 -22.61 24.08
C LYS A 344 -6.83 -23.57 25.23
N ARG A 345 -7.09 -24.86 24.93
CA ARG A 345 -7.38 -25.87 25.93
C ARG A 345 -6.19 -26.12 26.85
N ILE A 346 -4.94 -26.10 26.32
CA ILE A 346 -3.73 -26.26 27.12
C ILE A 346 -3.56 -25.08 28.07
N ILE A 347 -3.68 -23.86 27.59
CA ILE A 347 -3.47 -22.66 28.41
C ILE A 347 -4.69 -22.34 29.28
N GLN A 348 -5.87 -22.86 28.92
CA GLN A 348 -7.17 -22.59 29.59
C GLN A 348 -7.57 -21.11 29.47
N ASP A 349 -7.35 -20.52 28.28
CA ASP A 349 -7.72 -19.15 27.95
C ASP A 349 -8.25 -19.10 26.51
N GLU A 350 -9.50 -18.63 26.35
CA GLU A 350 -10.16 -18.55 25.04
C GLU A 350 -9.74 -17.32 24.21
N GLU A 351 -9.16 -16.31 24.81
CA GLU A 351 -8.73 -15.10 24.11
C GLU A 351 -7.34 -15.25 23.48
N ILE A 352 -6.55 -16.20 23.95
CA ILE A 352 -5.18 -16.45 23.53
C ILE A 352 -5.12 -17.28 22.23
N SER A 353 -4.08 -17.17 21.47
CA SER A 353 -3.83 -17.95 20.27
C SER A 353 -2.41 -18.52 20.24
N GLN A 354 -2.19 -19.58 19.47
CA GLN A 354 -0.85 -20.16 19.29
C GLN A 354 0.21 -19.17 18.76
N TYR A 355 -0.18 -18.01 18.21
CA TYR A 355 0.74 -16.93 17.86
C TYR A 355 1.46 -16.31 19.05
N TYR A 356 0.94 -16.51 20.26
CA TYR A 356 1.60 -16.09 21.50
C TYR A 356 2.94 -16.82 21.71
N LEU A 357 3.11 -18.04 21.19
CA LEU A 357 4.39 -18.74 21.19
C LEU A 357 5.45 -17.98 20.40
N ARG A 358 5.07 -17.46 19.23
CA ARG A 358 5.97 -16.64 18.44
C ARG A 358 6.28 -15.29 19.09
N HIS A 359 5.31 -14.67 19.77
CA HIS A 359 5.55 -13.47 20.56
C HIS A 359 6.46 -13.77 21.76
N THR A 360 6.30 -14.91 22.40
CA THR A 360 7.17 -15.38 23.49
C THR A 360 8.60 -15.56 23.01
N PHE A 361 8.81 -16.23 21.88
CA PHE A 361 10.13 -16.35 21.25
C PHE A 361 10.77 -14.99 21.02
N ALA A 362 10.06 -14.08 20.32
CA ALA A 362 10.60 -12.77 20.02
C ALA A 362 10.95 -11.97 21.29
N THR A 363 10.03 -11.91 22.25
CA THR A 363 10.23 -11.19 23.52
C THR A 363 11.38 -11.79 24.33
N THR A 364 11.48 -13.12 24.40
CA THR A 364 12.59 -13.79 25.07
C THR A 364 13.92 -13.47 24.41
N CYS A 365 14.01 -13.62 23.07
CA CYS A 365 15.25 -13.34 22.34
C CYS A 365 15.70 -11.90 22.49
N GLN A 366 14.78 -10.92 22.43
CA GLN A 366 15.08 -9.49 22.55
C GLN A 366 15.65 -9.08 23.92
N GLN A 367 15.53 -9.92 24.95
CA GLN A 367 16.15 -9.68 26.26
C GLN A 367 17.67 -9.93 26.24
N TYR A 368 18.15 -10.72 25.29
CA TYR A 368 19.54 -11.17 25.23
C TYR A 368 20.26 -10.75 23.97
N VAL A 369 19.53 -10.52 22.89
CA VAL A 369 20.07 -10.38 21.54
C VAL A 369 19.51 -9.12 20.88
N ARG A 370 20.31 -8.51 20.02
CA ARG A 370 19.94 -7.31 19.27
C ARG A 370 18.65 -7.54 18.44
N PRO A 371 17.77 -6.53 18.36
CA PRO A 371 16.51 -6.67 17.63
C PRO A 371 16.65 -7.06 16.15
N ASP A 372 17.70 -6.59 15.45
CA ASP A 372 17.95 -6.91 14.05
C ASP A 372 18.27 -8.39 13.81
N VAL A 373 18.96 -9.05 14.75
CA VAL A 373 19.20 -10.49 14.73
C VAL A 373 17.88 -11.26 14.91
N VAL A 374 17.06 -10.82 15.88
CA VAL A 374 15.75 -11.41 16.13
C VAL A 374 14.83 -11.25 14.91
N ASP A 375 14.83 -10.10 14.24
CA ASP A 375 14.07 -9.86 13.02
C ASP A 375 14.44 -10.86 11.91
N ILE A 376 15.73 -11.18 11.75
CA ILE A 376 16.22 -12.17 10.80
C ILE A 376 15.67 -13.56 11.16
N TRP A 377 15.78 -14.00 12.41
CA TRP A 377 15.22 -15.29 12.86
C TRP A 377 13.70 -15.35 12.69
N MET A 378 13.02 -14.25 12.96
CA MET A 378 11.57 -14.14 12.73
C MET A 378 11.21 -14.10 11.24
N GLY A 379 12.14 -13.78 10.35
CA GLY A 379 11.87 -13.57 8.93
C GLY A 379 11.00 -12.31 8.69
N ASP A 380 11.07 -11.35 9.60
CA ASP A 380 10.43 -10.05 9.43
C ASP A 380 11.42 -9.09 8.75
N SER A 381 10.93 -8.11 8.00
CA SER A 381 11.79 -7.10 7.38
C SER A 381 12.16 -6.07 8.43
N SER A 382 13.46 -5.80 8.58
CA SER A 382 13.91 -4.68 9.40
C SER A 382 13.29 -3.37 8.93
N GLU A 383 12.81 -2.54 9.86
CA GLU A 383 12.30 -1.19 9.54
C GLU A 383 13.43 -0.26 9.10
N ARG A 384 14.66 -0.50 9.56
CA ARG A 384 15.83 0.29 9.22
C ARG A 384 16.43 -0.14 7.88
N LEU A 385 16.77 0.84 7.03
CA LEU A 385 17.39 0.61 5.72
C LEU A 385 18.69 -0.21 5.82
N VAL A 386 19.51 0.07 6.83
CA VAL A 386 20.76 -0.65 7.10
C VAL A 386 20.53 -2.14 7.33
N GLY A 387 19.52 -2.51 8.12
CA GLY A 387 19.17 -3.90 8.37
C GLY A 387 18.61 -4.64 7.14
N ARG A 388 18.07 -3.90 6.15
CA ARG A 388 17.54 -4.50 4.91
C ARG A 388 18.61 -4.80 3.86
N VAL A 389 19.66 -3.99 3.81
CA VAL A 389 20.59 -3.95 2.68
C VAL A 389 21.97 -4.46 3.04
N TYR A 390 22.43 -4.19 4.26
CA TYR A 390 23.83 -4.38 4.62
C TYR A 390 24.09 -5.44 5.70
N THR A 391 23.05 -6.03 6.29
CA THR A 391 23.28 -6.95 7.42
C THR A 391 23.20 -8.39 6.93
N HIS A 392 24.38 -8.99 6.73
CA HIS A 392 24.57 -10.43 6.55
C HIS A 392 25.41 -10.95 7.71
N PHE A 393 24.76 -11.65 8.63
CA PHE A 393 25.47 -12.28 9.74
C PHE A 393 25.96 -13.66 9.33
N SER A 394 27.18 -14.04 9.80
CA SER A 394 27.69 -15.39 9.61
C SER A 394 26.91 -16.39 10.47
N ASP A 395 26.98 -17.67 10.11
CA ASP A 395 26.35 -18.75 10.86
C ASP A 395 26.91 -18.85 12.28
N GLU A 396 28.21 -18.67 12.44
CA GLU A 396 28.91 -18.68 13.72
C GLU A 396 28.41 -17.57 14.65
N PHE A 397 28.29 -16.35 14.11
CA PHE A 397 27.76 -15.22 14.87
C PHE A 397 26.30 -15.49 15.29
N MET A 398 25.47 -16.01 14.40
CA MET A 398 24.07 -16.33 14.70
C MET A 398 23.95 -17.40 15.78
N GLN A 399 24.83 -18.42 15.78
CA GLN A 399 24.90 -19.45 16.82
C GLN A 399 25.34 -18.87 18.15
N GLU A 400 26.36 -18.01 18.16
CA GLU A 400 26.85 -17.34 19.36
C GLU A 400 25.73 -16.50 20.00
N GLN A 401 25.00 -15.73 19.20
CA GLN A 401 23.87 -14.96 19.69
C GLN A 401 22.78 -15.88 20.28
N MET A 402 22.46 -17.02 19.67
CA MET A 402 21.48 -17.95 20.21
C MET A 402 21.92 -18.61 21.51
N ARG A 403 23.23 -18.82 21.73
CA ARG A 403 23.77 -19.35 23.01
C ARG A 403 23.51 -18.42 24.19
N LEU A 404 23.30 -17.13 23.95
CA LEU A 404 22.96 -16.16 25.01
C LEU A 404 21.51 -16.28 25.46
N VAL A 405 20.62 -16.74 24.59
CA VAL A 405 19.18 -16.80 24.87
C VAL A 405 18.88 -17.85 25.94
N ARG A 406 18.05 -17.46 26.91
CA ARG A 406 17.53 -18.35 27.97
C ARG A 406 16.02 -18.30 27.95
N PHE A 407 15.41 -19.41 27.58
CA PHE A 407 13.97 -19.57 27.75
C PHE A 407 13.68 -19.87 29.22
N ALA A 408 12.54 -19.34 29.70
CA ALA A 408 12.15 -19.49 31.12
C ALA A 408 11.86 -20.93 31.50
N VAL A 409 11.64 -21.81 30.54
CA VAL A 409 11.23 -23.21 30.71
C VAL A 409 11.88 -24.12 29.68
#